data_0d9ab551490399b29712c30129d829bc
#
_entry.id   0d9ab551490399b29712c30129d829bc
#
_cell.length_a   1.000
_cell.length_b   1.000
_cell.length_c   1.000
_cell.angle_alpha   90.00
_cell.angle_beta   90.00
_cell.angle_gamma   90.00
#
_symmetry.space_group_name_H-M   'P 1'
#
loop_
_entity.id
_entity.type
_entity.pdbx_description
1 polymer ?
#
loop_
_entity_poly.entity_id
_entity_poly.type
_entity_poly.pdbx_seq_one_letter_code
_entity_poly.pdbx_strand_id
1 'polypeptide(L)'
;MIMSRKFCIFAADMRQTKLRMSAAILTFCGLVNGFAQDIQGEAGKWTFIGQLTNPEKTLFVAPLDNLEDRVEVVKENGCFTFTTDLDVAMDYMIFSSAAEKKNKGGISILVTAVPGEVLTARGFCDNNKPADGLTFGGTPFYRDYTLIHTICADVQEQEDAQRAVSYIKSHPDNEMGALLVSYVGYYDPDRLKETLALLSPEVRNGRMKAYIDKELDEAAEYVRQKEMNEKLPVGSIAPDFTLDDLYGQPLTLSSLRGKYLILDFWGTWCGWCIDGFPQMKKYYNKYKDKMEILGMDCSDTKAKWKRFVEENALPWLHVFVPKGSDITDVYRISAFPTKIIISPEGKVVNTVIGENAKFYELLDELFKSSVK
;
A
#
# COMPACT_ATOMS: atom_id res chain seq x y z
N MET A 1 -2.69 -10.52 -5.62
CA MET A 1 -1.35 -9.91 -5.43
C MET A 1 -1.38 -8.37 -5.45
N ILE A 2 -2.34 -7.73 -6.10
CA ILE A 2 -2.56 -6.26 -6.09
C ILE A 2 -3.06 -5.78 -4.72
N MET A 3 -3.97 -6.49 -4.06
CA MET A 3 -4.35 -6.23 -2.67
C MET A 3 -3.17 -6.30 -1.68
N SER A 4 -2.15 -7.12 -1.94
CA SER A 4 -1.00 -7.30 -1.03
C SER A 4 -0.01 -6.12 -1.04
N ARG A 5 0.01 -5.27 -2.08
CA ARG A 5 0.97 -4.16 -2.17
C ARG A 5 0.46 -2.83 -1.59
N LYS A 6 -0.86 -2.57 -1.63
CA LYS A 6 -1.44 -1.45 -0.87
C LYS A 6 -1.33 -1.66 0.66
N PHE A 7 -1.11 -2.90 1.11
CA PHE A 7 -0.89 -3.25 2.54
C PHE A 7 0.53 -3.01 3.08
N CYS A 8 1.53 -2.76 2.23
CA CYS A 8 2.94 -2.70 2.66
C CYS A 8 3.45 -1.32 3.09
N ILE A 9 2.65 -0.26 3.07
CA ILE A 9 3.19 1.10 3.21
C ILE A 9 2.97 1.75 4.58
N PHE A 10 2.19 1.24 5.52
CA PHE A 10 1.96 1.98 6.77
C PHE A 10 2.03 1.15 8.05
N ALA A 11 3.08 1.40 8.82
CA ALA A 11 3.13 1.27 10.27
C ALA A 11 3.96 2.44 10.82
N ALA A 12 3.36 3.56 11.14
CA ALA A 12 3.99 4.61 11.95
C ALA A 12 2.94 5.47 12.69
N ASP A 13 3.20 5.54 13.95
CA ASP A 13 2.93 6.55 14.99
C ASP A 13 1.49 7.03 15.25
N MET A 14 1.02 6.61 16.44
CA MET A 14 -0.30 6.95 16.99
C MET A 14 -0.30 8.31 17.67
N ARG A 15 -1.04 9.28 17.13
CA ARG A 15 -1.60 10.40 17.92
C ARG A 15 -3.11 10.50 17.71
N GLN A 16 -3.84 10.33 18.80
CA GLN A 16 -5.30 10.41 18.83
C GLN A 16 -5.78 11.83 18.52
N THR A 17 -6.49 11.98 17.41
CA THR A 17 -7.38 13.13 17.18
C THR A 17 -8.81 12.65 17.34
N LYS A 18 -9.51 13.19 18.36
CA LYS A 18 -10.92 12.89 18.61
C LYS A 18 -11.78 13.57 17.55
N LEU A 19 -12.28 12.82 16.58
CA LEU A 19 -13.41 13.27 15.77
C LEU A 19 -14.71 13.19 16.60
N ARG A 20 -15.47 14.29 16.59
CA ARG A 20 -16.77 14.37 17.26
C ARG A 20 -17.80 13.57 16.47
N MET A 21 -18.26 12.46 17.04
CA MET A 21 -19.43 11.73 16.56
C MET A 21 -20.70 12.55 16.83
N SER A 22 -21.46 12.88 15.79
CA SER A 22 -22.90 13.13 15.93
C SER A 22 -23.63 11.79 15.75
N ALA A 23 -24.01 11.20 16.86
CA ALA A 23 -24.81 9.98 16.89
C ALA A 23 -26.25 10.32 16.56
N ALA A 24 -26.67 10.12 15.32
CA ALA A 24 -28.06 9.90 14.98
C ALA A 24 -28.25 8.38 14.80
N ILE A 25 -28.49 7.67 15.88
CA ILE A 25 -28.96 6.28 15.87
C ILE A 25 -30.41 6.30 15.39
N LEU A 26 -30.61 6.20 14.11
CA LEU A 26 -31.92 5.83 13.55
C LEU A 26 -32.00 4.31 13.47
N THR A 27 -32.89 3.74 14.23
CA THR A 27 -33.29 2.34 14.26
C THR A 27 -33.76 1.89 12.86
N PHE A 28 -32.85 1.44 12.03
CA PHE A 28 -33.11 1.07 10.62
C PHE A 28 -33.11 -0.43 10.38
N CYS A 29 -33.16 -1.24 11.45
CA CYS A 29 -33.19 -2.70 11.35
C CYS A 29 -34.49 -3.27 10.75
N GLY A 30 -35.52 -2.44 10.53
CA GLY A 30 -36.82 -2.88 9.95
C GLY A 30 -36.95 -2.79 8.44
N LEU A 31 -36.02 -2.11 7.74
CA LEU A 31 -36.11 -1.86 6.27
C LEU A 31 -35.29 -2.81 5.41
N VAL A 32 -34.64 -3.83 5.98
CA VAL A 32 -33.71 -4.69 5.28
C VAL A 32 -34.35 -5.90 4.57
N ASN A 33 -35.67 -6.02 4.57
CA ASN A 33 -36.37 -7.12 3.89
C ASN A 33 -36.75 -6.87 2.41
N GLY A 34 -36.40 -5.72 1.88
CA GLY A 34 -36.47 -5.40 0.45
C GLY A 34 -35.37 -4.41 0.13
N PHE A 35 -34.70 -4.53 -1.01
CA PHE A 35 -33.91 -3.44 -1.54
C PHE A 35 -34.85 -2.24 -1.71
N ALA A 36 -34.87 -1.34 -0.73
CA ALA A 36 -35.78 -0.20 -0.74
C ALA A 36 -35.42 0.72 -1.90
N GLN A 37 -36.36 0.98 -2.75
CA GLN A 37 -36.25 1.82 -3.96
C GLN A 37 -35.95 3.30 -3.68
N ASP A 38 -35.83 3.74 -2.43
CA ASP A 38 -35.75 5.17 -2.05
C ASP A 38 -34.68 5.47 -0.98
N ILE A 39 -33.53 4.77 -0.97
CA ILE A 39 -32.40 5.19 -0.15
C ILE A 39 -31.83 6.47 -0.77
N GLN A 40 -31.88 7.58 -0.01
CA GLN A 40 -31.25 8.85 -0.39
C GLN A 40 -30.05 9.11 0.51
N GLY A 41 -28.95 9.56 -0.08
CA GLY A 41 -27.78 10.01 0.64
C GLY A 41 -27.90 11.47 1.05
N GLU A 42 -27.09 11.88 2.01
CA GLU A 42 -26.95 13.26 2.46
C GLU A 42 -25.79 13.92 1.70
N ALA A 43 -26.03 15.07 1.08
CA ALA A 43 -24.99 15.79 0.33
C ALA A 43 -23.75 16.05 1.19
N GLY A 44 -22.56 15.85 0.65
CA GLY A 44 -21.29 16.01 1.37
C GLY A 44 -21.00 14.91 2.40
N LYS A 45 -21.78 13.83 2.42
CA LYS A 45 -21.55 12.67 3.29
C LYS A 45 -21.56 11.38 2.50
N TRP A 46 -20.86 10.39 3.01
CA TRP A 46 -21.00 9.01 2.57
C TRP A 46 -21.45 8.13 3.74
N THR A 47 -22.38 7.23 3.45
CA THR A 47 -22.85 6.26 4.45
C THR A 47 -22.64 4.84 3.96
N PHE A 48 -22.11 4.00 4.83
CA PHE A 48 -21.99 2.56 4.61
C PHE A 48 -22.88 1.80 5.61
N ILE A 49 -23.74 0.93 5.10
CA ILE A 49 -24.62 0.08 5.91
C ILE A 49 -24.27 -1.37 5.61
N GLY A 50 -23.78 -2.11 6.61
CA GLY A 50 -23.41 -3.50 6.48
C GLY A 50 -24.35 -4.42 7.26
N GLN A 51 -24.75 -5.54 6.63
CA GLN A 51 -25.37 -6.70 7.27
C GLN A 51 -24.51 -7.94 7.00
N LEU A 52 -23.54 -8.15 7.92
CA LEU A 52 -22.53 -9.20 7.76
C LEU A 52 -22.78 -10.36 8.72
N THR A 53 -22.72 -11.58 8.21
CA THR A 53 -23.06 -12.82 8.94
C THR A 53 -21.88 -13.45 9.69
N ASN A 54 -20.68 -12.86 9.58
CA ASN A 54 -19.52 -13.37 10.28
C ASN A 54 -19.49 -13.01 11.78
N PRO A 55 -18.68 -13.73 12.59
CA PRO A 55 -18.78 -13.71 14.05
C PRO A 55 -18.22 -12.44 14.71
N GLU A 56 -17.36 -11.67 14.04
CA GLU A 56 -16.78 -10.48 14.67
C GLU A 56 -17.86 -9.46 14.99
N LYS A 57 -17.84 -9.00 16.24
CA LYS A 57 -18.77 -7.96 16.74
C LYS A 57 -18.30 -6.57 16.35
N THR A 58 -17.00 -6.33 16.35
CA THR A 58 -16.38 -5.03 16.12
C THR A 58 -15.65 -5.01 14.81
N LEU A 59 -15.84 -3.96 14.04
CA LEU A 59 -15.17 -3.69 12.79
C LEU A 59 -14.50 -2.32 12.85
N PHE A 60 -13.53 -2.12 12.01
CA PHE A 60 -12.90 -0.82 11.77
C PHE A 60 -13.21 -0.36 10.37
N VAL A 61 -13.45 0.93 10.20
CA VAL A 61 -13.61 1.60 8.91
C VAL A 61 -12.57 2.71 8.84
N ALA A 62 -11.79 2.73 7.79
CA ALA A 62 -10.74 3.73 7.61
C ALA A 62 -10.57 4.11 6.14
N PRO A 63 -10.15 5.35 5.84
CA PRO A 63 -9.63 5.71 4.53
C PRO A 63 -8.46 4.80 4.17
N LEU A 64 -8.39 4.35 2.91
CA LEU A 64 -7.33 3.42 2.47
C LEU A 64 -5.95 4.06 2.53
N ASP A 65 -5.85 5.36 2.29
CA ASP A 65 -4.61 6.13 2.32
C ASP A 65 -4.15 6.49 3.74
N ASN A 66 -5.04 6.36 4.75
CA ASN A 66 -4.69 6.56 6.15
C ASN A 66 -5.45 5.61 7.08
N LEU A 67 -4.97 4.38 7.22
CA LEU A 67 -5.60 3.36 8.09
C LEU A 67 -5.50 3.68 9.60
N GLU A 68 -4.75 4.72 9.99
CA GLU A 68 -4.67 5.18 11.38
C GLU A 68 -5.91 5.98 11.78
N ASP A 69 -6.56 6.64 10.84
CA ASP A 69 -7.83 7.36 11.05
C ASP A 69 -9.03 6.40 11.12
N ARG A 70 -8.78 5.17 11.58
CA ARG A 70 -9.82 4.15 11.71
C ARG A 70 -10.84 4.51 12.78
N VAL A 71 -12.09 4.28 12.44
CA VAL A 71 -13.22 4.38 13.34
C VAL A 71 -13.72 2.98 13.68
N GLU A 72 -13.90 2.72 14.97
CA GLU A 72 -14.48 1.47 15.46
C GLU A 72 -16.00 1.53 15.32
N VAL A 73 -16.58 0.49 14.69
CA VAL A 73 -18.02 0.33 14.57
C VAL A 73 -18.44 -1.03 15.13
N VAL A 74 -19.53 -1.03 15.89
CA VAL A 74 -20.05 -2.23 16.56
C VAL A 74 -21.28 -2.72 15.82
N LYS A 75 -21.35 -4.02 15.53
CA LYS A 75 -22.55 -4.64 14.97
C LYS A 75 -23.61 -4.81 16.04
N GLU A 76 -24.80 -4.29 15.75
CA GLU A 76 -26.01 -4.53 16.52
C GLU A 76 -26.98 -5.38 15.67
N ASN A 77 -27.39 -6.52 16.18
CA ASN A 77 -28.24 -7.47 15.45
C ASN A 77 -27.69 -7.87 14.05
N GLY A 78 -26.37 -7.97 13.93
CA GLY A 78 -25.69 -8.30 12.67
C GLY A 78 -25.51 -7.12 11.72
N CYS A 79 -26.06 -5.94 12.04
CA CYS A 79 -25.95 -4.73 11.22
C CYS A 79 -24.99 -3.71 11.82
N PHE A 80 -24.38 -2.91 10.96
CA PHE A 80 -23.65 -1.70 11.38
C PHE A 80 -23.86 -0.57 10.37
N THR A 81 -23.70 0.66 10.84
CA THR A 81 -23.76 1.86 10.00
C THR A 81 -22.56 2.74 10.31
N PHE A 82 -21.92 3.23 9.26
CA PHE A 82 -20.85 4.21 9.33
C PHE A 82 -21.20 5.39 8.42
N THR A 83 -21.06 6.61 8.92
CA THR A 83 -21.26 7.84 8.13
C THR A 83 -20.09 8.77 8.37
N THR A 84 -19.57 9.37 7.31
CA THR A 84 -18.49 10.35 7.36
C THR A 84 -18.76 11.50 6.41
N ASP A 85 -18.21 12.68 6.73
CA ASP A 85 -18.15 13.79 5.80
C ASP A 85 -17.18 13.44 4.68
N LEU A 86 -17.53 13.76 3.45
CA LEU A 86 -16.75 13.39 2.27
C LEU A 86 -16.95 14.43 1.16
N ASP A 87 -15.85 15.07 0.75
CA ASP A 87 -15.87 16.10 -0.31
C ASP A 87 -15.57 15.52 -1.69
N VAL A 88 -14.75 14.46 -1.76
CA VAL A 88 -14.34 13.78 -2.99
C VAL A 88 -14.43 12.27 -2.84
N ALA A 89 -14.64 11.57 -3.94
CA ALA A 89 -14.66 10.11 -3.92
C ALA A 89 -13.28 9.56 -3.53
N MET A 90 -13.27 8.54 -2.65
CA MET A 90 -12.04 7.89 -2.19
C MET A 90 -12.29 6.47 -1.70
N ASP A 91 -11.24 5.68 -1.62
CA ASP A 91 -11.34 4.29 -1.18
C ASP A 91 -11.30 4.18 0.35
N TYR A 92 -12.15 3.30 0.87
CA TYR A 92 -12.23 2.93 2.28
C TYR A 92 -12.01 1.43 2.48
N MET A 93 -11.38 1.09 3.58
CA MET A 93 -11.25 -0.29 4.05
C MET A 93 -12.17 -0.52 5.24
N ILE A 94 -12.95 -1.60 5.17
CA ILE A 94 -13.72 -2.14 6.30
C ILE A 94 -13.03 -3.44 6.72
N PHE A 95 -12.55 -3.52 7.96
CA PHE A 95 -11.77 -4.67 8.42
C PHE A 95 -12.02 -5.01 9.89
N SER A 96 -11.72 -6.24 10.27
CA SER A 96 -11.78 -6.71 11.66
C SER A 96 -10.40 -6.76 12.29
N SER A 97 -10.35 -6.76 13.62
CA SER A 97 -9.08 -6.93 14.38
C SER A 97 -8.38 -8.28 14.07
N ALA A 98 -9.12 -9.28 13.63
CA ALA A 98 -8.56 -10.57 13.20
C ALA A 98 -7.82 -10.46 11.86
N ALA A 99 -8.24 -9.53 10.97
CA ALA A 99 -7.56 -9.26 9.70
C ALA A 99 -6.19 -8.56 9.91
N GLU A 100 -6.01 -7.80 10.98
CA GLU A 100 -4.72 -7.19 11.34
C GLU A 100 -3.67 -8.24 11.73
N LYS A 101 -4.10 -9.37 12.29
CA LYS A 101 -3.22 -10.48 12.66
C LYS A 101 -3.09 -11.41 11.46
N LYS A 102 -2.05 -11.22 10.66
CA LYS A 102 -1.70 -12.11 9.54
C LYS A 102 -1.98 -13.59 9.92
N ASN A 103 -2.84 -14.29 9.16
CA ASN A 103 -3.22 -15.71 9.27
C ASN A 103 -4.42 -16.10 10.15
N LYS A 104 -5.29 -15.20 10.56
CA LYS A 104 -6.50 -15.60 11.32
C LYS A 104 -7.76 -15.07 10.66
N GLY A 105 -8.14 -15.60 9.51
CA GLY A 105 -9.38 -15.30 8.79
C GLY A 105 -10.23 -14.19 9.41
N GLY A 106 -10.15 -12.97 8.91
CA GLY A 106 -10.92 -11.81 9.36
C GLY A 106 -11.60 -11.15 8.17
N ILE A 107 -12.44 -10.15 8.41
CA ILE A 107 -13.06 -9.35 7.34
C ILE A 107 -12.05 -8.34 6.83
N SER A 108 -11.97 -8.20 5.50
CA SER A 108 -11.33 -7.08 4.81
C SER A 108 -12.10 -6.81 3.52
N ILE A 109 -12.78 -5.67 3.46
CA ILE A 109 -13.60 -5.25 2.32
C ILE A 109 -13.08 -3.87 1.88
N LEU A 110 -12.65 -3.78 0.62
CA LEU A 110 -12.31 -2.52 -0.01
C LEU A 110 -13.54 -1.98 -0.74
N VAL A 111 -13.89 -0.73 -0.50
CA VAL A 111 -15.02 -0.05 -1.14
C VAL A 111 -14.65 1.37 -1.52
N THR A 112 -15.24 1.89 -2.59
CA THR A 112 -15.10 3.30 -2.96
C THR A 112 -16.29 4.08 -2.41
N ALA A 113 -16.01 5.04 -1.56
CA ALA A 113 -16.95 6.01 -1.01
C ALA A 113 -17.14 7.17 -1.98
N VAL A 114 -18.39 7.59 -2.19
CA VAL A 114 -18.71 8.72 -3.09
C VAL A 114 -19.60 9.70 -2.34
N PRO A 115 -19.31 11.01 -2.37
CA PRO A 115 -20.10 12.03 -1.67
C PRO A 115 -21.57 12.01 -2.09
N GLY A 116 -22.48 12.07 -1.11
CA GLY A 116 -23.90 12.05 -1.33
C GLY A 116 -24.51 10.65 -1.51
N GLU A 117 -23.70 9.59 -1.41
CA GLU A 117 -24.15 8.23 -1.69
C GLU A 117 -24.22 7.35 -0.43
N VAL A 118 -25.10 6.36 -0.48
CA VAL A 118 -25.22 5.31 0.52
C VAL A 118 -24.87 3.98 -0.12
N LEU A 119 -23.84 3.30 0.38
CA LEU A 119 -23.48 1.95 0.00
C LEU A 119 -24.04 0.97 1.03
N THR A 120 -24.68 -0.09 0.57
CA THR A 120 -25.08 -1.21 1.42
C THR A 120 -24.32 -2.46 1.05
N ALA A 121 -23.94 -3.29 2.04
CA ALA A 121 -23.35 -4.60 1.82
C ALA A 121 -24.04 -5.66 2.67
N ARG A 122 -24.34 -6.81 2.09
CA ARG A 122 -24.98 -7.95 2.77
C ARG A 122 -24.28 -9.25 2.46
N GLY A 123 -24.15 -10.12 3.44
CA GLY A 123 -23.66 -11.47 3.24
C GLY A 123 -22.47 -11.83 4.13
N PHE A 124 -21.67 -12.75 3.66
CA PHE A 124 -20.46 -13.25 4.32
C PHE A 124 -19.23 -12.77 3.57
N CYS A 125 -18.23 -12.24 4.27
CA CYS A 125 -16.96 -11.90 3.68
C CYS A 125 -15.95 -13.02 3.96
N ASP A 126 -15.46 -13.68 2.92
CA ASP A 126 -14.34 -14.62 2.97
C ASP A 126 -13.09 -13.93 2.41
N ASN A 127 -12.05 -13.77 3.22
CA ASN A 127 -10.80 -13.15 2.78
C ASN A 127 -10.05 -13.94 1.71
N ASN A 128 -10.34 -15.24 1.57
CA ASN A 128 -9.77 -16.08 0.51
C ASN A 128 -10.54 -15.92 -0.81
N LYS A 129 -11.78 -15.41 -0.73
CA LYS A 129 -12.69 -15.21 -1.87
C LYS A 129 -13.52 -13.94 -1.64
N PRO A 130 -12.91 -12.77 -1.68
CA PRO A 130 -13.58 -11.52 -1.29
C PRO A 130 -14.76 -11.13 -2.18
N ALA A 131 -14.86 -11.67 -3.40
CA ALA A 131 -15.98 -11.46 -4.29
C ALA A 131 -17.16 -12.40 -4.00
N ASP A 132 -16.90 -13.55 -3.36
CA ASP A 132 -17.93 -14.55 -3.08
C ASP A 132 -18.67 -14.23 -1.78
N GLY A 133 -19.99 -14.21 -1.83
CA GLY A 133 -20.83 -14.09 -0.64
C GLY A 133 -21.22 -12.68 -0.22
N LEU A 134 -20.70 -11.63 -0.86
CA LEU A 134 -21.14 -10.25 -0.65
C LEU A 134 -22.06 -9.78 -1.78
N THR A 135 -23.16 -9.13 -1.41
CA THR A 135 -24.01 -8.41 -2.33
C THR A 135 -24.08 -6.95 -1.92
N PHE A 136 -23.81 -6.07 -2.86
CA PHE A 136 -23.84 -4.63 -2.67
C PHE A 136 -25.09 -4.00 -3.28
N GLY A 137 -25.47 -2.84 -2.77
CA GLY A 137 -26.58 -2.03 -3.25
C GLY A 137 -26.52 -0.64 -2.60
N GLY A 138 -27.65 0.05 -2.52
CA GLY A 138 -27.72 1.38 -1.91
C GLY A 138 -28.41 2.37 -2.82
N THR A 139 -27.90 3.60 -2.88
CA THR A 139 -28.37 4.62 -3.80
C THR A 139 -28.24 4.17 -5.26
N PRO A 140 -28.94 4.81 -6.22
CA PRO A 140 -28.86 4.42 -7.63
C PRO A 140 -27.45 4.35 -8.19
N PHE A 141 -26.50 5.15 -7.67
CA PHE A 141 -25.10 5.07 -8.01
C PHE A 141 -24.52 3.66 -7.81
N TYR A 142 -24.81 3.02 -6.67
CA TYR A 142 -24.26 1.68 -6.35
C TYR A 142 -25.06 0.49 -6.93
N ARG A 143 -25.98 0.72 -7.87
CA ARG A 143 -26.81 -0.36 -8.46
C ARG A 143 -25.98 -1.52 -9.00
N ASP A 144 -24.91 -1.22 -9.70
CA ASP A 144 -24.06 -2.21 -10.37
C ASP A 144 -22.80 -2.58 -9.54
N TYR A 145 -22.72 -2.10 -8.29
CA TYR A 145 -21.48 -2.24 -7.51
C TYR A 145 -21.09 -3.69 -7.20
N THR A 146 -22.07 -4.61 -7.09
CA THR A 146 -21.76 -6.05 -6.95
C THR A 146 -21.01 -6.56 -8.18
N LEU A 147 -21.46 -6.20 -9.38
CA LEU A 147 -20.77 -6.56 -10.63
C LEU A 147 -19.37 -5.94 -10.69
N ILE A 148 -19.26 -4.64 -10.38
CA ILE A 148 -17.97 -3.94 -10.34
C ILE A 148 -17.02 -4.59 -9.34
N HIS A 149 -17.49 -4.86 -8.14
CA HIS A 149 -16.68 -5.52 -7.10
C HIS A 149 -16.20 -6.92 -7.52
N THR A 150 -17.06 -7.68 -8.23
CA THR A 150 -16.68 -8.99 -8.77
C THR A 150 -15.62 -8.85 -9.87
N ILE A 151 -15.78 -7.91 -10.79
CA ILE A 151 -14.77 -7.61 -11.83
C ILE A 151 -13.43 -7.24 -11.18
N CYS A 152 -13.48 -6.42 -10.10
CA CYS A 152 -12.28 -5.93 -9.43
C CYS A 152 -11.60 -6.98 -8.53
N ALA A 153 -12.32 -7.97 -8.03
CA ALA A 153 -11.77 -8.96 -7.10
C ALA A 153 -10.82 -9.96 -7.77
N ASP A 154 -11.04 -10.26 -9.04
CA ASP A 154 -10.32 -11.28 -9.80
C ASP A 154 -9.22 -10.72 -10.74
N VAL A 155 -8.88 -9.43 -10.65
CA VAL A 155 -7.94 -8.74 -11.57
C VAL A 155 -6.50 -9.29 -11.51
N GLN A 156 -6.34 -10.56 -11.75
CA GLN A 156 -5.04 -11.17 -12.07
C GLN A 156 -4.92 -11.59 -13.54
N GLU A 157 -6.00 -11.53 -14.30
CA GLU A 157 -6.04 -12.06 -15.66
C GLU A 157 -6.44 -10.98 -16.69
N GLN A 158 -5.90 -11.14 -17.89
CA GLN A 158 -6.16 -10.27 -19.04
C GLN A 158 -7.68 -10.20 -19.41
N GLU A 159 -8.43 -11.24 -19.02
CA GLU A 159 -9.88 -11.32 -19.24
C GLU A 159 -10.68 -10.31 -18.42
N ASP A 160 -10.26 -10.03 -17.18
CA ASP A 160 -11.01 -9.13 -16.31
C ASP A 160 -10.83 -7.67 -16.70
N ALA A 161 -9.65 -7.30 -17.17
CA ALA A 161 -9.45 -6.00 -17.80
C ALA A 161 -10.33 -5.82 -19.04
N GLN A 162 -10.57 -6.88 -19.82
CA GLN A 162 -11.48 -6.85 -20.96
C GLN A 162 -12.95 -6.69 -20.54
N ARG A 163 -13.37 -7.32 -19.43
CA ARG A 163 -14.71 -7.14 -18.86
C ARG A 163 -14.94 -5.70 -18.40
N ALA A 164 -13.94 -5.11 -17.70
CA ALA A 164 -14.01 -3.70 -17.29
C ALA A 164 -14.13 -2.76 -18.48
N VAL A 165 -13.31 -2.93 -19.52
CA VAL A 165 -13.39 -2.15 -20.78
C VAL A 165 -14.75 -2.35 -21.45
N SER A 166 -15.27 -3.56 -21.46
CA SER A 166 -16.58 -3.87 -22.07
C SER A 166 -17.73 -3.19 -21.34
N TYR A 167 -17.67 -3.18 -19.99
CA TYR A 167 -18.64 -2.46 -19.17
C TYR A 167 -18.61 -0.96 -19.47
N ILE A 168 -17.44 -0.33 -19.45
CA ILE A 168 -17.28 1.10 -19.72
C ILE A 168 -17.83 1.46 -21.11
N LYS A 169 -17.50 0.68 -22.14
CA LYS A 169 -17.99 0.89 -23.52
C LYS A 169 -19.51 0.82 -23.64
N SER A 170 -20.14 -0.06 -22.89
CA SER A 170 -21.60 -0.21 -22.92
C SER A 170 -22.33 0.79 -22.01
N HIS A 171 -21.63 1.43 -21.07
CA HIS A 171 -22.19 2.39 -20.11
C HIS A 171 -21.30 3.63 -19.97
N PRO A 172 -21.03 4.39 -21.05
CA PRO A 172 -20.06 5.50 -20.99
C PRO A 172 -20.50 6.64 -20.07
N ASP A 173 -21.82 6.78 -19.85
CA ASP A 173 -22.40 7.81 -18.98
C ASP A 173 -22.57 7.35 -17.53
N ASN A 174 -22.20 6.12 -17.21
CA ASN A 174 -22.27 5.61 -15.85
C ASN A 174 -20.99 5.94 -15.08
N GLU A 175 -21.13 6.75 -14.03
CA GLU A 175 -20.01 7.17 -13.17
C GLU A 175 -19.27 6.00 -12.50
N MET A 176 -19.92 4.84 -12.33
CA MET A 176 -19.28 3.60 -11.87
C MET A 176 -18.14 3.15 -12.80
N GLY A 177 -18.19 3.51 -14.08
CA GLY A 177 -17.10 3.26 -15.01
C GLY A 177 -15.77 3.90 -14.57
N ALA A 178 -15.82 5.03 -13.86
CA ALA A 178 -14.63 5.68 -13.34
C ALA A 178 -13.88 4.80 -12.32
N LEU A 179 -14.57 3.97 -11.55
CA LEU A 179 -13.96 3.04 -10.60
C LEU A 179 -13.21 1.90 -11.30
N LEU A 180 -13.62 1.54 -12.50
CA LEU A 180 -13.00 0.47 -13.29
C LEU A 180 -11.76 0.92 -14.05
N VAL A 181 -11.58 2.21 -14.26
CA VAL A 181 -10.47 2.72 -15.08
C VAL A 181 -9.12 2.38 -14.46
N SER A 182 -8.97 2.58 -13.16
CA SER A 182 -7.74 2.25 -12.43
C SER A 182 -7.40 0.76 -12.50
N TYR A 183 -8.39 -0.12 -12.52
CA TYR A 183 -8.16 -1.56 -12.65
C TYR A 183 -7.65 -1.98 -14.02
N VAL A 184 -7.97 -1.23 -15.08
CA VAL A 184 -7.54 -1.57 -16.44
C VAL A 184 -6.12 -1.11 -16.73
N GLY A 185 -5.70 0.01 -16.19
CA GLY A 185 -4.47 0.70 -16.57
C GLY A 185 -3.53 1.08 -15.45
N TYR A 186 -3.71 0.56 -14.23
CA TYR A 186 -2.91 0.97 -13.05
C TYR A 186 -1.39 0.89 -13.25
N TYR A 187 -0.91 -0.04 -14.08
CA TYR A 187 0.51 -0.20 -14.40
C TYR A 187 0.89 0.31 -15.79
N ASP A 188 -0.05 0.89 -16.52
CA ASP A 188 0.09 1.36 -17.89
C ASP A 188 -0.71 2.66 -18.08
N PRO A 189 -0.07 3.83 -17.90
CA PRO A 189 -0.73 5.13 -18.00
C PRO A 189 -1.35 5.42 -19.35
N ASP A 190 -0.82 4.87 -20.43
CA ASP A 190 -1.38 5.08 -21.77
C ASP A 190 -2.68 4.31 -21.92
N ARG A 191 -2.71 3.05 -21.46
CA ARG A 191 -3.93 2.25 -21.41
C ARG A 191 -4.98 2.85 -20.46
N LEU A 192 -4.55 3.43 -19.34
CA LEU A 192 -5.43 4.17 -18.43
C LEU A 192 -6.11 5.34 -19.17
N LYS A 193 -5.34 6.17 -19.89
CA LYS A 193 -5.84 7.29 -20.67
C LYS A 193 -6.79 6.84 -21.79
N GLU A 194 -6.45 5.77 -22.50
CA GLU A 194 -7.31 5.19 -23.55
C GLU A 194 -8.65 4.71 -22.96
N THR A 195 -8.61 4.07 -21.79
CA THR A 195 -9.82 3.60 -21.10
C THR A 195 -10.65 4.77 -20.59
N LEU A 196 -10.03 5.81 -20.05
CA LEU A 196 -10.71 7.05 -19.65
C LEU A 196 -11.42 7.73 -20.82
N ALA A 197 -10.85 7.67 -22.02
CA ALA A 197 -11.47 8.25 -23.21
C ALA A 197 -12.78 7.58 -23.60
N LEU A 198 -13.06 6.38 -23.09
CA LEU A 198 -14.33 5.66 -23.31
C LEU A 198 -15.48 6.21 -22.45
N LEU A 199 -15.18 6.88 -21.33
CA LEU A 199 -16.19 7.55 -20.51
C LEU A 199 -16.64 8.85 -21.17
N SER A 200 -17.90 9.21 -20.95
CA SER A 200 -18.43 10.49 -21.44
C SER A 200 -17.72 11.70 -20.82
N PRO A 201 -17.71 12.85 -21.49
CA PRO A 201 -17.16 14.08 -20.93
C PRO A 201 -17.80 14.47 -19.59
N GLU A 202 -19.09 14.19 -19.41
CA GLU A 202 -19.86 14.45 -18.21
C GLU A 202 -19.30 13.67 -17.01
N VAL A 203 -19.00 12.39 -17.21
CA VAL A 203 -18.39 11.55 -16.15
C VAL A 203 -16.96 11.99 -15.88
N ARG A 204 -16.15 12.20 -16.93
CA ARG A 204 -14.72 12.57 -16.76
C ARG A 204 -14.52 13.91 -16.07
N ASN A 205 -15.43 14.87 -16.28
CA ASN A 205 -15.34 16.22 -15.74
C ASN A 205 -16.34 16.50 -14.62
N GLY A 206 -17.14 15.51 -14.25
CA GLY A 206 -18.14 15.57 -13.18
C GLY A 206 -17.53 15.35 -11.77
N ARG A 207 -18.35 14.89 -10.85
CA ARG A 207 -17.95 14.67 -9.45
C ARG A 207 -16.89 13.60 -9.26
N MET A 208 -16.71 12.70 -10.25
CA MET A 208 -15.65 11.68 -10.21
C MET A 208 -14.28 12.20 -10.67
N LYS A 209 -14.20 13.44 -11.18
CA LYS A 209 -12.95 13.99 -11.71
C LYS A 209 -11.77 13.94 -10.74
N ALA A 210 -11.98 14.35 -9.51
CA ALA A 210 -10.91 14.34 -8.51
C ALA A 210 -10.41 12.93 -8.19
N TYR A 211 -11.30 11.94 -8.17
CA TYR A 211 -10.94 10.52 -8.04
C TYR A 211 -10.11 10.05 -9.24
N ILE A 212 -10.56 10.36 -10.47
CA ILE A 212 -9.86 10.03 -11.72
C ILE A 212 -8.46 10.66 -11.76
N ASP A 213 -8.35 11.95 -11.41
CA ASP A 213 -7.07 12.66 -11.40
C ASP A 213 -6.09 12.01 -10.40
N LYS A 214 -6.56 11.62 -9.22
CA LYS A 214 -5.75 10.89 -8.23
C LYS A 214 -5.23 9.56 -8.77
N GLU A 215 -6.08 8.77 -9.42
CA GLU A 215 -5.68 7.49 -10.01
C GLU A 215 -4.65 7.67 -11.15
N LEU A 216 -4.78 8.74 -11.94
CA LEU A 216 -3.80 9.10 -12.98
C LEU A 216 -2.44 9.46 -12.37
N ASP A 217 -2.44 10.27 -11.32
CA ASP A 217 -1.23 10.68 -10.63
C ASP A 217 -0.53 9.49 -9.97
N GLU A 218 -1.27 8.58 -9.33
CA GLU A 218 -0.73 7.35 -8.73
C GLU A 218 -0.14 6.41 -9.80
N ALA A 219 -0.79 6.26 -10.95
CA ALA A 219 -0.27 5.46 -12.05
C ALA A 219 1.01 6.07 -12.65
N ALA A 220 1.05 7.39 -12.83
CA ALA A 220 2.24 8.10 -13.32
C ALA A 220 3.41 7.97 -12.34
N GLU A 221 3.13 8.09 -11.04
CA GLU A 221 4.13 7.89 -9.99
C GLU A 221 4.66 6.44 -9.98
N TYR A 222 3.80 5.44 -10.13
CA TYR A 222 4.21 4.05 -10.23
C TYR A 222 5.20 3.82 -11.39
N VAL A 223 4.91 4.39 -12.58
CA VAL A 223 5.81 4.27 -13.74
C VAL A 223 7.13 5.00 -13.49
N ARG A 224 7.08 6.20 -12.93
CA ARG A 224 8.29 6.95 -12.54
C ARG A 224 9.17 6.12 -11.58
N GLN A 225 8.57 5.52 -10.56
CA GLN A 225 9.26 4.65 -9.60
C GLN A 225 9.86 3.41 -10.29
N LYS A 226 9.12 2.81 -11.22
CA LYS A 226 9.61 1.67 -12.01
C LYS A 226 10.80 2.06 -12.87
N GLU A 227 10.73 3.17 -13.61
CA GLU A 227 11.82 3.69 -14.43
C GLU A 227 13.05 4.06 -13.59
N MET A 228 12.83 4.62 -12.41
CA MET A 228 13.90 4.87 -11.45
C MET A 228 14.60 3.57 -11.03
N ASN A 229 13.90 2.50 -10.77
CA ASN A 229 14.48 1.20 -10.44
C ASN A 229 15.31 0.59 -11.57
N GLU A 230 14.98 0.86 -12.82
CA GLU A 230 15.72 0.37 -13.98
C GLU A 230 17.07 1.09 -14.22
N LYS A 231 17.32 2.26 -13.59
CA LYS A 231 18.47 3.12 -13.87
C LYS A 231 19.79 2.79 -13.15
N LEU A 232 19.88 1.89 -12.17
CA LEU A 232 21.14 1.39 -11.60
C LEU A 232 21.46 -0.01 -12.14
N PRO A 233 21.93 -0.11 -13.39
CA PRO A 233 22.23 -1.40 -13.96
C PRO A 233 23.42 -2.07 -13.25
N VAL A 234 23.39 -3.38 -13.17
CA VAL A 234 24.53 -4.19 -12.72
C VAL A 234 25.79 -3.81 -13.53
N GLY A 235 26.89 -3.57 -12.82
CA GLY A 235 28.16 -3.10 -13.40
C GLY A 235 28.32 -1.58 -13.45
N SER A 236 27.27 -0.78 -13.24
CA SER A 236 27.39 0.68 -13.12
C SER A 236 28.12 1.06 -11.84
N ILE A 237 28.79 2.21 -11.84
CA ILE A 237 29.38 2.79 -10.62
C ILE A 237 28.23 3.28 -9.73
N ALA A 238 28.26 2.86 -8.45
CA ALA A 238 27.34 3.36 -7.46
C ALA A 238 27.54 4.87 -7.26
N PRO A 239 26.49 5.69 -7.36
CA PRO A 239 26.57 7.12 -7.12
C PRO A 239 27.18 7.45 -5.75
N ASP A 240 28.15 8.34 -5.71
CA ASP A 240 28.79 8.73 -4.45
C ASP A 240 27.91 9.67 -3.64
N PHE A 241 27.99 9.60 -2.33
CA PHE A 241 27.30 10.49 -1.40
C PHE A 241 28.09 10.66 -0.11
N THR A 242 27.76 11.70 0.65
CA THR A 242 28.26 11.90 2.00
C THR A 242 27.08 12.15 2.94
N LEU A 243 26.97 11.33 3.98
CA LEU A 243 25.92 11.43 5.01
C LEU A 243 26.55 11.36 6.41
N ASP A 244 25.82 11.91 7.40
CA ASP A 244 26.24 11.81 8.79
C ASP A 244 26.10 10.35 9.31
N ASP A 245 27.15 9.86 9.94
CA ASP A 245 27.12 8.59 10.66
C ASP A 245 26.38 8.70 12.02
N LEU A 246 26.39 7.61 12.78
CA LEU A 246 25.72 7.53 14.09
C LEU A 246 26.27 8.56 15.11
N TYR A 247 27.50 9.02 14.91
CA TYR A 247 28.19 9.99 15.76
C TYR A 247 28.17 11.42 15.19
N GLY A 248 27.48 11.61 14.07
CA GLY A 248 27.39 12.92 13.36
C GLY A 248 28.66 13.26 12.58
N GLN A 249 29.50 12.27 12.27
CA GLN A 249 30.67 12.48 11.43
C GLN A 249 30.31 12.19 9.96
N PRO A 250 30.84 12.97 9.01
CA PRO A 250 30.57 12.75 7.59
C PRO A 250 31.23 11.44 7.14
N LEU A 251 30.42 10.54 6.57
CA LEU A 251 30.86 9.28 5.97
C LEU A 251 30.53 9.30 4.49
N THR A 252 31.58 9.19 3.67
CA THR A 252 31.48 9.17 2.21
C THR A 252 31.49 7.74 1.69
N LEU A 253 30.58 7.37 0.80
CA LEU A 253 30.46 6.02 0.26
C LEU A 253 31.79 5.53 -0.35
N SER A 254 32.46 6.36 -1.15
CA SER A 254 33.74 6.01 -1.81
C SER A 254 34.87 5.72 -0.83
N SER A 255 34.80 6.17 0.41
CA SER A 255 35.79 5.87 1.46
C SER A 255 35.70 4.41 1.94
N LEU A 256 34.61 3.72 1.65
CA LEU A 256 34.39 2.31 2.03
C LEU A 256 34.81 1.31 0.95
N ARG A 257 35.43 1.77 -0.15
CA ARG A 257 35.94 0.89 -1.21
C ARG A 257 37.01 -0.07 -0.71
N GLY A 258 37.22 -1.17 -1.43
CA GLY A 258 38.21 -2.20 -1.09
C GLY A 258 37.62 -3.48 -0.49
N LYS A 259 36.35 -3.44 -0.04
CA LYS A 259 35.55 -4.60 0.32
C LYS A 259 34.23 -4.55 -0.42
N TYR A 260 33.51 -5.67 -0.46
CA TYR A 260 32.10 -5.63 -0.84
C TYR A 260 31.33 -4.78 0.15
N LEU A 261 30.37 -4.00 -0.33
CA LEU A 261 29.53 -3.15 0.50
C LEU A 261 28.08 -3.48 0.24
N ILE A 262 27.31 -3.64 1.29
CA ILE A 262 25.84 -3.79 1.23
C ILE A 262 25.24 -2.49 1.70
N LEU A 263 24.59 -1.72 0.80
CA LEU A 263 23.72 -0.64 1.21
C LEU A 263 22.38 -1.25 1.58
N ASP A 264 22.00 -1.16 2.85
CA ASP A 264 20.73 -1.65 3.36
C ASP A 264 19.81 -0.47 3.66
N PHE A 265 18.86 -0.22 2.75
CA PHE A 265 17.86 0.83 2.92
C PHE A 265 16.73 0.33 3.80
N TRP A 266 16.53 0.96 4.95
CA TRP A 266 15.60 0.54 5.99
C TRP A 266 15.03 1.71 6.78
N GLY A 267 14.18 1.46 7.76
CA GLY A 267 13.71 2.42 8.76
C GLY A 267 13.10 1.70 9.97
N THR A 268 13.01 2.39 11.10
CA THR A 268 12.47 1.81 12.34
C THR A 268 10.96 1.52 12.26
N TRP A 269 10.30 2.03 11.26
CA TRP A 269 8.90 1.77 10.91
C TRP A 269 8.71 0.53 10.03
N CYS A 270 9.79 -0.03 9.49
CA CYS A 270 9.76 -1.14 8.55
C CYS A 270 9.86 -2.49 9.29
N GLY A 271 8.72 -3.12 9.57
CA GLY A 271 8.66 -4.42 10.26
C GLY A 271 9.46 -5.52 9.56
N TRP A 272 9.38 -5.62 8.22
CA TRP A 272 10.16 -6.59 7.43
C TRP A 272 11.67 -6.37 7.51
N CYS A 273 12.12 -5.12 7.62
CA CYS A 273 13.54 -4.81 7.82
C CYS A 273 14.02 -5.34 9.17
N ILE A 274 13.23 -5.08 10.23
CA ILE A 274 13.53 -5.49 11.59
C ILE A 274 13.57 -7.02 11.73
N ASP A 275 12.61 -7.71 11.10
CA ASP A 275 12.55 -9.17 11.08
C ASP A 275 13.79 -9.80 10.41
N GLY A 276 14.45 -9.09 9.49
CA GLY A 276 15.66 -9.53 8.80
C GLY A 276 16.96 -9.37 9.61
N PHE A 277 17.01 -8.44 10.58
CA PHE A 277 18.26 -8.14 11.31
C PHE A 277 18.93 -9.34 12.01
N PRO A 278 18.21 -10.28 12.64
CA PRO A 278 18.84 -11.46 13.20
C PRO A 278 19.64 -12.29 12.19
N GLN A 279 19.10 -12.44 10.98
CA GLN A 279 19.79 -13.17 9.90
C GLN A 279 20.94 -12.34 9.32
N MET A 280 20.75 -11.04 9.13
CA MET A 280 21.81 -10.14 8.69
C MET A 280 23.01 -10.15 9.66
N LYS A 281 22.78 -10.13 10.98
CA LYS A 281 23.84 -10.23 12.00
C LYS A 281 24.67 -11.51 11.84
N LYS A 282 24.01 -12.66 11.57
CA LYS A 282 24.70 -13.94 11.32
C LYS A 282 25.61 -13.85 10.09
N TYR A 283 25.10 -13.28 9.01
CA TYR A 283 25.85 -13.15 7.76
C TYR A 283 26.96 -12.09 7.85
N TYR A 284 26.69 -10.98 8.54
CA TYR A 284 27.73 -9.98 8.85
C TYR A 284 28.88 -10.61 9.63
N ASN A 285 28.62 -11.31 10.72
CA ASN A 285 29.65 -12.00 11.49
C ASN A 285 30.42 -13.06 10.68
N LYS A 286 29.73 -13.73 9.74
CA LYS A 286 30.32 -14.74 8.89
C LYS A 286 31.28 -14.15 7.84
N TYR A 287 30.97 -12.96 7.33
CA TYR A 287 31.66 -12.40 6.16
C TYR A 287 32.26 -11.00 6.36
N LYS A 288 32.31 -10.45 7.57
CA LYS A 288 32.81 -9.09 7.88
C LYS A 288 34.22 -8.80 7.39
N ASP A 289 35.04 -9.83 7.20
CA ASP A 289 36.39 -9.67 6.64
C ASP A 289 36.35 -9.38 5.13
N LYS A 290 35.28 -9.78 4.42
CA LYS A 290 35.10 -9.65 2.98
C LYS A 290 34.10 -8.55 2.60
N MET A 291 33.20 -8.21 3.50
CA MET A 291 32.15 -7.20 3.25
C MET A 291 31.94 -6.27 4.46
N GLU A 292 31.36 -5.12 4.16
CA GLU A 292 30.78 -4.21 5.14
C GLU A 292 29.28 -4.00 4.83
N ILE A 293 28.48 -3.66 5.84
CA ILE A 293 27.11 -3.21 5.67
C ILE A 293 27.02 -1.74 6.06
N LEU A 294 26.36 -0.95 5.23
CA LEU A 294 25.98 0.43 5.53
C LEU A 294 24.46 0.51 5.63
N GLY A 295 23.93 0.56 6.84
CA GLY A 295 22.51 0.77 7.10
C GLY A 295 22.12 2.22 6.80
N MET A 296 21.26 2.40 5.82
CA MET A 296 20.75 3.68 5.33
C MET A 296 19.37 3.89 5.95
N ASP A 297 19.29 4.59 7.09
CA ASP A 297 17.99 4.84 7.72
C ASP A 297 17.22 5.92 6.98
N CYS A 298 16.01 5.61 6.56
CA CYS A 298 15.15 6.46 5.76
C CYS A 298 13.84 6.82 6.48
N SER A 299 13.45 8.09 6.39
CA SER A 299 12.14 8.58 6.85
C SER A 299 11.92 8.52 8.37
N ASP A 300 12.97 8.40 9.16
CA ASP A 300 12.92 8.49 10.63
C ASP A 300 13.32 9.87 11.15
N THR A 301 13.32 10.03 12.48
CA THR A 301 14.02 11.11 13.14
C THR A 301 15.39 10.63 13.62
N LYS A 302 16.42 11.49 13.61
CA LYS A 302 17.77 11.11 14.08
C LYS A 302 17.75 10.48 15.49
N ALA A 303 16.90 10.98 16.38
CA ALA A 303 16.79 10.47 17.75
C ALA A 303 16.21 9.06 17.82
N LYS A 304 15.17 8.77 17.03
CA LYS A 304 14.51 7.45 16.97
C LYS A 304 15.46 6.41 16.35
N TRP A 305 16.05 6.76 15.20
CA TRP A 305 17.06 5.95 14.52
C TRP A 305 18.22 5.57 15.45
N LYS A 306 18.88 6.56 16.07
CA LYS A 306 20.03 6.35 16.95
C LYS A 306 19.70 5.41 18.09
N ARG A 307 18.60 5.69 18.81
CA ARG A 307 18.12 4.84 19.90
C ARG A 307 17.87 3.40 19.42
N PHE A 308 17.23 3.23 18.29
CA PHE A 308 16.91 1.91 17.74
C PHE A 308 18.19 1.11 17.43
N VAL A 309 19.17 1.73 16.76
CA VAL A 309 20.46 1.07 16.43
C VAL A 309 21.17 0.62 17.69
N GLU A 310 21.22 1.48 18.74
CA GLU A 310 21.85 1.19 20.02
C GLU A 310 21.12 0.06 20.78
N GLU A 311 19.79 0.15 20.93
CA GLU A 311 18.97 -0.85 21.64
C GLU A 311 19.02 -2.22 20.98
N ASN A 312 19.10 -2.27 19.66
CA ASN A 312 19.18 -3.52 18.90
C ASN A 312 20.61 -3.99 18.64
N ALA A 313 21.63 -3.26 19.09
CA ALA A 313 23.05 -3.58 18.92
C ALA A 313 23.37 -4.02 17.48
N LEU A 314 23.03 -3.18 16.50
CA LEU A 314 23.32 -3.43 15.10
C LEU A 314 24.82 -3.18 14.83
N PRO A 315 25.63 -4.20 14.44
CA PRO A 315 27.08 -4.15 14.55
C PRO A 315 27.82 -3.52 13.34
N TRP A 316 27.09 -3.06 12.35
CA TRP A 316 27.63 -2.49 11.10
C TRP A 316 27.57 -0.97 11.08
N LEU A 317 28.03 -0.36 10.00
CA LEU A 317 28.00 1.10 9.80
C LEU A 317 26.57 1.59 9.55
N HIS A 318 26.28 2.80 10.02
CA HIS A 318 24.96 3.41 9.88
C HIS A 318 25.07 4.87 9.48
N VAL A 319 24.21 5.31 8.56
CA VAL A 319 24.03 6.71 8.17
C VAL A 319 22.54 7.08 8.18
N PHE A 320 22.28 8.35 8.42
CA PHE A 320 20.94 8.90 8.41
C PHE A 320 20.65 9.57 7.07
N VAL A 321 19.57 9.16 6.40
CA VAL A 321 19.08 9.79 5.16
C VAL A 321 18.06 10.86 5.55
N PRO A 322 18.36 12.17 5.40
CA PRO A 322 17.44 13.24 5.75
C PRO A 322 16.17 13.19 4.90
N LYS A 323 15.05 13.57 5.49
CA LYS A 323 13.79 13.72 4.75
C LYS A 323 13.98 14.76 3.64
N GLY A 324 13.58 14.39 2.39
CA GLY A 324 13.78 15.24 1.21
C GLY A 324 15.16 15.12 0.56
N SER A 325 16.02 14.19 1.04
CA SER A 325 17.22 13.80 0.32
C SER A 325 16.85 13.08 -0.98
N ASP A 326 17.62 13.31 -2.04
CA ASP A 326 17.49 12.63 -3.33
C ASP A 326 18.12 11.23 -3.37
N ILE A 327 18.76 10.80 -2.30
CA ILE A 327 19.47 9.51 -2.24
C ILE A 327 18.56 8.33 -2.56
N THR A 328 17.35 8.30 -2.00
CA THR A 328 16.37 7.25 -2.32
C THR A 328 16.01 7.25 -3.80
N ASP A 329 15.93 8.43 -4.40
CA ASP A 329 15.66 8.60 -5.83
C ASP A 329 16.88 8.21 -6.67
N VAL A 330 18.06 8.65 -6.33
CA VAL A 330 19.33 8.33 -7.00
C VAL A 330 19.61 6.83 -6.97
N TYR A 331 19.33 6.17 -5.86
CA TYR A 331 19.47 4.73 -5.68
C TYR A 331 18.21 3.93 -6.06
N ARG A 332 17.12 4.61 -6.44
CA ARG A 332 15.87 4.02 -6.95
C ARG A 332 15.19 3.09 -5.98
N ILE A 333 15.10 3.55 -4.75
CA ILE A 333 14.49 2.83 -3.65
C ILE A 333 12.98 3.00 -3.70
N SER A 334 12.28 2.01 -4.20
CA SER A 334 10.82 1.98 -4.31
C SER A 334 10.13 1.16 -3.21
N ALA A 335 10.89 0.37 -2.45
CA ALA A 335 10.36 -0.47 -1.37
C ALA A 335 11.43 -0.75 -0.31
N PHE A 336 11.00 -1.12 0.89
CA PHE A 336 11.87 -1.43 2.02
C PHE A 336 11.61 -2.86 2.54
N PRO A 337 12.66 -3.60 2.95
CA PRO A 337 14.07 -3.26 2.78
C PRO A 337 14.50 -3.38 1.31
N THR A 338 15.45 -2.55 0.88
CA THR A 338 16.20 -2.76 -0.35
C THR A 338 17.67 -2.87 -0.02
N LYS A 339 18.32 -3.93 -0.52
CA LYS A 339 19.73 -4.20 -0.32
C LYS A 339 20.48 -4.14 -1.65
N ILE A 340 21.48 -3.24 -1.74
CA ILE A 340 22.31 -3.09 -2.94
C ILE A 340 23.71 -3.61 -2.61
N ILE A 341 24.16 -4.60 -3.36
CA ILE A 341 25.50 -5.17 -3.24
C ILE A 341 26.43 -4.42 -4.17
N ILE A 342 27.52 -3.87 -3.64
CA ILE A 342 28.53 -3.09 -4.36
C ILE A 342 29.86 -3.84 -4.26
N SER A 343 30.58 -3.92 -5.40
CA SER A 343 31.93 -4.54 -5.46
C SER A 343 32.98 -3.66 -4.79
N PRO A 344 34.19 -4.21 -4.49
CA PRO A 344 35.31 -3.42 -3.96
C PRO A 344 35.71 -2.22 -4.82
N GLU A 345 35.44 -2.27 -6.14
CA GLU A 345 35.70 -1.20 -7.09
C GLU A 345 34.58 -0.13 -7.13
N GLY A 346 33.50 -0.33 -6.36
CA GLY A 346 32.37 0.59 -6.30
C GLY A 346 31.30 0.34 -7.37
N LYS A 347 31.25 -0.85 -8.00
CA LYS A 347 30.24 -1.21 -9.00
C LYS A 347 29.06 -1.95 -8.38
N VAL A 348 27.87 -1.64 -8.84
CA VAL A 348 26.66 -2.37 -8.48
C VAL A 348 26.76 -3.82 -8.96
N VAL A 349 26.64 -4.77 -8.05
CA VAL A 349 26.66 -6.22 -8.33
C VAL A 349 25.25 -6.78 -8.41
N ASN A 350 24.38 -6.39 -7.48
CA ASN A 350 22.99 -6.82 -7.45
C ASN A 350 22.14 -5.88 -6.58
N THR A 351 20.84 -5.88 -6.85
CA THR A 351 19.83 -5.20 -5.99
C THR A 351 18.76 -6.21 -5.61
N VAL A 352 18.51 -6.36 -4.32
CA VAL A 352 17.48 -7.26 -3.77
C VAL A 352 16.45 -6.43 -3.02
N ILE A 353 15.19 -6.55 -3.43
CA ILE A 353 14.05 -5.87 -2.81
C ILE A 353 13.33 -6.86 -1.91
N GLY A 354 13.01 -6.41 -0.69
CA GLY A 354 12.36 -7.21 0.34
C GLY A 354 13.32 -8.10 1.11
N GLU A 355 12.87 -8.60 2.25
CA GLU A 355 13.61 -9.58 3.06
C GLU A 355 13.31 -10.97 2.53
N ASN A 356 14.32 -11.64 1.96
CA ASN A 356 14.15 -12.98 1.38
C ASN A 356 15.46 -13.79 1.36
N ALA A 357 15.34 -15.11 1.22
CA ALA A 357 16.48 -16.03 1.22
C ALA A 357 17.48 -15.77 0.08
N LYS A 358 17.02 -15.25 -1.06
CA LYS A 358 17.86 -15.01 -2.25
C LYS A 358 19.03 -14.06 -1.98
N PHE A 359 18.83 -13.06 -1.09
CA PHE A 359 19.90 -12.17 -0.69
C PHE A 359 21.06 -12.93 -0.04
N TYR A 360 20.75 -13.83 0.87
CA TYR A 360 21.74 -14.61 1.62
C TYR A 360 22.42 -15.67 0.75
N GLU A 361 21.69 -16.27 -0.19
CA GLU A 361 22.24 -17.18 -1.21
C GLU A 361 23.27 -16.46 -2.07
N LEU A 362 22.98 -15.23 -2.54
CA LEU A 362 23.93 -14.42 -3.29
C LEU A 362 25.19 -14.11 -2.50
N LEU A 363 25.09 -13.79 -1.21
CA LEU A 363 26.27 -13.57 -0.36
C LEU A 363 27.09 -14.85 -0.23
N ASP A 364 26.44 -16.00 -0.07
CA ASP A 364 27.11 -17.29 -0.02
C ASP A 364 27.81 -17.62 -1.34
N GLU A 365 27.21 -17.35 -2.48
CA GLU A 365 27.82 -17.53 -3.80
C GLU A 365 29.03 -16.62 -3.99
N LEU A 366 28.90 -15.32 -3.66
CA LEU A 366 29.99 -14.34 -3.80
C LEU A 366 31.19 -14.65 -2.93
N PHE A 367 30.97 -15.15 -1.70
CA PHE A 367 32.04 -15.25 -0.70
C PHE A 367 32.55 -16.68 -0.47
N LYS A 368 31.79 -17.73 -0.81
CA LYS A 368 32.28 -19.11 -0.77
C LYS A 368 33.29 -19.43 -1.88
N SER A 369 33.12 -18.85 -3.07
CA SER A 369 34.00 -19.06 -4.21
C SER A 369 35.40 -18.42 -4.07
N SER A 370 35.65 -17.67 -3.01
CA SER A 370 36.96 -17.00 -2.79
C SER A 370 37.95 -17.83 -1.94
N VAL A 371 37.69 -19.13 -1.76
CA VAL A 371 38.63 -20.07 -1.15
C VAL A 371 39.23 -20.92 -2.23
N LYS A 372 40.26 -20.38 -2.91
CA LYS A 372 41.25 -21.13 -3.65
C LYS A 372 42.63 -20.66 -3.24
#